data_92c023028c085ad50859ab92848af6c9
#
_entry.id   92c023028c085ad50859ab92848af6c9
#
_cell.length_a   1.000
_cell.length_b   1.000
_cell.length_c   1.000
_cell.angle_alpha   90.00
_cell.angle_beta   90.00
_cell.angle_gamma   90.00
#
_symmetry.space_group_name_H-M   'P 1'
#
loop_
_entity.id
_entity.type
_entity.pdbx_description
1 polymer ?
#
loop_
_entity_poly.entity_id
_entity_poly.type
_entity_poly.pdbx_seq_one_letter_code
_entity_poly.pdbx_strand_id
1 'polypeptide(L)'
;MCTRRALAGLLVAAACVVPPLFAEAQEPKRGGNLRVAYGNEISNLDFYTAPGYELNWVAMNIGCGLLGITPDGKFVPSAAESWQISPDGLLYTFKLRKDVVFHDGTAVDAAAVKFSIDRIMDPATRSSMRTFYESVHSVETLDPHTVQIRLKQPYAFLLHMLAAYRMGFVISSPTATQKYTVQDRQQGKPDAVVGCGPFKLVEWVKGSHLVMDRFDKYFEPGLPYLNRVTIRVIKDPVTQLAAFKAGEIDFIPDFSPDHLDTLKAQNPRAQIMTGKETTQWSR
;
A
#
# COMPACT_ATOMS: atom_id res chain seq x y z
N MET A 1 -6.66 -71.22 59.07
CA MET A 1 -6.12 -71.06 57.71
C MET A 1 -7.09 -70.20 56.97
N CYS A 2 -6.80 -68.92 56.79
CA CYS A 2 -7.71 -67.95 56.22
C CYS A 2 -6.98 -67.30 55.08
N THR A 3 -7.39 -67.60 53.87
CA THR A 3 -6.80 -67.04 52.57
C THR A 3 -7.51 -65.76 52.20
N ARG A 4 -6.78 -64.65 52.29
CA ARG A 4 -7.24 -63.32 51.75
C ARG A 4 -7.02 -63.25 50.26
N ARG A 5 -8.11 -63.04 49.49
CA ARG A 5 -8.08 -62.71 48.09
C ARG A 5 -7.98 -61.18 48.00
N ALA A 6 -6.94 -60.67 47.31
CA ALA A 6 -6.77 -59.28 46.98
C ALA A 6 -7.46 -59.05 45.59
N LEU A 7 -8.42 -58.13 45.57
CA LEU A 7 -8.97 -57.58 44.31
C LEU A 7 -8.07 -56.44 43.85
N ALA A 8 -7.45 -56.59 42.69
CA ALA A 8 -6.78 -55.49 42.00
C ALA A 8 -7.80 -54.74 41.13
N GLY A 9 -8.11 -53.50 41.51
CA GLY A 9 -8.93 -52.60 40.72
C GLY A 9 -8.13 -51.93 39.58
N LEU A 10 -8.51 -52.16 38.36
CA LEU A 10 -7.95 -51.51 37.15
C LEU A 10 -8.63 -50.15 36.99
N LEU A 11 -7.87 -49.05 37.24
CA LEU A 11 -8.27 -47.69 36.92
C LEU A 11 -7.98 -47.42 35.43
N VAL A 12 -9.00 -47.39 34.58
CA VAL A 12 -8.89 -46.95 33.19
C VAL A 12 -9.00 -45.41 33.21
N ALA A 13 -7.86 -44.74 33.00
CA ALA A 13 -7.84 -43.31 32.76
C ALA A 13 -8.29 -43.00 31.33
N ALA A 14 -9.51 -42.48 31.15
CA ALA A 14 -9.98 -41.99 29.88
C ALA A 14 -9.29 -40.65 29.59
N ALA A 15 -8.31 -40.66 28.69
CA ALA A 15 -7.72 -39.42 28.15
C ALA A 15 -8.74 -38.74 27.22
N CYS A 16 -9.35 -37.65 27.68
CA CYS A 16 -10.12 -36.75 26.81
C CYS A 16 -9.16 -36.05 25.87
N VAL A 17 -9.07 -36.52 24.63
CA VAL A 17 -8.42 -35.81 23.54
C VAL A 17 -9.36 -34.66 23.14
N VAL A 18 -9.08 -33.46 23.66
CA VAL A 18 -9.73 -32.23 23.18
C VAL A 18 -9.10 -31.91 21.82
N PRO A 19 -9.85 -31.94 20.72
CA PRO A 19 -9.30 -31.51 19.43
C PRO A 19 -8.92 -30.02 19.53
N PRO A 20 -7.78 -29.60 18.93
CA PRO A 20 -7.43 -28.19 18.88
C PRO A 20 -8.55 -27.46 18.14
N LEU A 21 -9.20 -26.52 18.81
CA LEU A 21 -10.08 -25.52 18.16
C LEU A 21 -9.16 -24.64 17.28
N PHE A 22 -8.99 -25.06 16.02
CA PHE A 22 -8.52 -24.13 15.01
C PHE A 22 -9.62 -23.08 14.89
N ALA A 23 -9.35 -21.87 15.38
CA ALA A 23 -10.20 -20.72 15.05
C ALA A 23 -10.21 -20.61 13.52
N GLU A 24 -11.34 -20.97 12.90
CA GLU A 24 -11.54 -20.78 11.49
C GLU A 24 -11.34 -19.29 11.22
N ALA A 25 -10.31 -18.94 10.46
CA ALA A 25 -10.06 -17.56 10.07
C ALA A 25 -11.29 -17.09 9.30
N GLN A 26 -12.05 -16.20 9.89
CA GLN A 26 -13.28 -15.70 9.30
C GLN A 26 -12.95 -15.07 7.95
N GLU A 27 -13.56 -15.56 6.88
CA GLU A 27 -13.37 -15.01 5.53
C GLU A 27 -13.56 -13.50 5.53
N PRO A 28 -12.64 -12.73 4.90
CA PRO A 28 -12.76 -11.27 4.86
C PRO A 28 -14.08 -10.84 4.21
N LYS A 29 -14.79 -9.93 4.84
CA LYS A 29 -16.02 -9.36 4.29
C LYS A 29 -15.69 -8.55 3.04
N ARG A 30 -16.45 -8.78 1.96
CA ARG A 30 -16.33 -8.05 0.70
C ARG A 30 -17.35 -6.94 0.61
N GLY A 31 -16.96 -5.85 -0.07
CA GLY A 31 -17.82 -4.70 -0.30
C GLY A 31 -17.69 -3.64 0.78
N GLY A 32 -18.60 -2.67 0.77
CA GLY A 32 -18.61 -1.57 1.71
C GLY A 32 -17.69 -0.39 1.33
N ASN A 33 -17.81 0.67 2.11
CA ASN A 33 -17.02 1.89 2.01
C ASN A 33 -16.28 2.09 3.33
N LEU A 34 -14.95 2.16 3.29
CA LEU A 34 -14.12 2.55 4.43
C LEU A 34 -13.99 4.07 4.48
N ARG A 35 -14.45 4.68 5.56
CA ARG A 35 -14.34 6.13 5.79
C ARG A 35 -13.19 6.40 6.76
N VAL A 36 -12.17 7.09 6.28
CA VAL A 36 -10.93 7.37 7.00
C VAL A 36 -10.90 8.84 7.41
N ALA A 37 -10.66 9.16 8.68
CA ALA A 37 -10.32 10.51 9.09
C ALA A 37 -8.82 10.74 8.92
N TYR A 38 -8.44 11.79 8.19
CA TYR A 38 -7.04 12.14 7.98
C TYR A 38 -6.75 13.56 8.47
N GLY A 39 -5.72 13.71 9.31
CA GLY A 39 -5.42 14.98 9.97
C GLY A 39 -4.72 16.02 9.10
N ASN A 40 -4.14 15.60 7.98
CA ASN A 40 -3.35 16.46 7.12
C ASN A 40 -4.07 16.74 5.80
N GLU A 41 -3.72 17.88 5.19
CA GLU A 41 -4.19 18.25 3.86
C GLU A 41 -3.40 17.51 2.77
N ILE A 42 -4.11 16.93 1.80
CA ILE A 42 -3.49 16.43 0.58
C ILE A 42 -3.28 17.63 -0.35
N SER A 43 -2.03 18.01 -0.58
CA SER A 43 -1.67 19.24 -1.29
C SER A 43 -1.88 19.18 -2.79
N ASN A 44 -1.55 18.03 -3.41
CA ASN A 44 -1.76 17.73 -4.82
C ASN A 44 -1.72 16.21 -5.07
N LEU A 45 -2.09 15.76 -6.27
CA LEU A 45 -2.14 14.34 -6.65
C LEU A 45 -1.17 13.97 -7.78
N ASP A 46 -0.17 14.79 -8.09
CA ASP A 46 0.92 14.36 -8.96
C ASP A 46 1.99 13.62 -8.13
N PHE A 47 2.15 12.32 -8.37
CA PHE A 47 2.99 11.43 -7.58
C PHE A 47 4.47 11.81 -7.53
N TYR A 48 4.95 12.63 -8.46
CA TYR A 48 6.37 12.96 -8.54
C TYR A 48 6.70 14.39 -8.08
N THR A 49 5.74 15.30 -8.15
CA THR A 49 5.95 16.72 -7.79
C THR A 49 5.38 17.08 -6.42
N ALA A 50 4.55 16.21 -5.84
CA ALA A 50 4.02 16.44 -4.50
C ALA A 50 5.09 16.13 -3.46
N PRO A 51 5.43 17.08 -2.60
CA PRO A 51 6.23 16.79 -1.43
C PRO A 51 5.38 16.11 -0.36
N GLY A 52 5.96 15.15 0.34
CA GLY A 52 5.47 14.78 1.64
C GLY A 52 4.74 13.46 1.74
N TYR A 53 4.54 13.13 3.01
CA TYR A 53 3.96 11.87 3.49
C TYR A 53 2.46 11.75 3.17
N GLU A 54 1.77 12.88 3.00
CA GLU A 54 0.32 12.95 2.81
C GLU A 54 -0.13 12.27 1.53
N LEU A 55 0.70 12.37 0.48
CA LEU A 55 0.38 11.72 -0.80
C LEU A 55 0.54 10.20 -0.75
N ASN A 56 1.35 9.66 0.17
CA ASN A 56 1.61 8.22 0.23
C ASN A 56 0.32 7.40 0.44
N TRP A 57 -0.60 7.87 1.27
CA TRP A 57 -1.90 7.22 1.46
C TRP A 57 -2.68 7.07 0.15
N VAL A 58 -2.60 8.07 -0.70
CA VAL A 58 -3.26 8.05 -2.02
C VAL A 58 -2.44 7.23 -3.00
N ALA A 59 -1.13 7.47 -3.05
CA ALA A 59 -0.22 6.80 -3.99
C ALA A 59 -0.19 5.27 -3.80
N MET A 60 -0.23 4.79 -2.55
CA MET A 60 -0.26 3.35 -2.24
C MET A 60 -1.59 2.67 -2.62
N ASN A 61 -2.67 3.43 -2.72
CA ASN A 61 -3.98 2.91 -3.10
C ASN A 61 -4.26 3.03 -4.60
N ILE A 62 -3.79 4.11 -5.24
CA ILE A 62 -3.99 4.37 -6.67
C ILE A 62 -2.84 3.81 -7.51
N GLY A 63 -1.61 3.85 -6.99
CA GLY A 63 -0.42 3.43 -7.71
C GLY A 63 -0.03 1.97 -7.49
N CYS A 64 0.89 1.50 -8.30
CA CYS A 64 1.65 0.28 -8.06
C CYS A 64 3.14 0.54 -8.29
N GLY A 65 4.01 -0.12 -7.50
CA GLY A 65 5.45 -0.14 -7.71
C GLY A 65 5.88 -1.39 -8.45
N LEU A 66 7.17 -1.49 -8.75
CA LEU A 66 7.74 -2.75 -9.24
C LEU A 66 7.66 -3.84 -8.19
N LEU A 67 7.85 -3.48 -6.93
CA LEU A 67 7.88 -4.38 -5.78
C LEU A 67 6.87 -3.94 -4.73
N GLY A 68 6.45 -4.87 -3.89
CA GLY A 68 5.82 -4.65 -2.60
C GLY A 68 6.82 -4.81 -1.45
N ILE A 69 6.46 -4.34 -0.26
CA ILE A 69 7.20 -4.57 0.98
C ILE A 69 6.22 -5.09 2.03
N THR A 70 6.56 -6.21 2.65
CA THR A 70 5.79 -6.77 3.76
C THR A 70 6.02 -5.98 5.05
N PRO A 71 5.15 -6.11 6.08
CA PRO A 71 5.34 -5.43 7.37
C PRO A 71 6.65 -5.78 8.08
N ASP A 72 7.24 -6.96 7.80
CA ASP A 72 8.56 -7.37 8.30
C ASP A 72 9.72 -6.93 7.40
N GLY A 73 9.46 -6.06 6.42
CA GLY A 73 10.48 -5.40 5.59
C GLY A 73 11.00 -6.22 4.40
N LYS A 74 10.37 -7.35 4.07
CA LYS A 74 10.79 -8.18 2.94
C LYS A 74 10.19 -7.66 1.63
N PHE A 75 10.98 -7.68 0.57
CA PHE A 75 10.51 -7.41 -0.78
C PHE A 75 9.70 -8.59 -1.32
N VAL A 76 8.56 -8.28 -1.90
CA VAL A 76 7.66 -9.25 -2.54
C VAL A 76 7.32 -8.80 -3.96
N PRO A 77 6.92 -9.71 -4.85
CA PRO A 77 6.41 -9.35 -6.17
C PRO A 77 5.25 -8.34 -6.11
N SER A 78 5.20 -7.44 -7.09
CA SER A 78 4.09 -6.54 -7.35
C SER A 78 3.89 -6.45 -8.87
N ALA A 79 4.12 -5.31 -9.53
CA ALA A 79 4.11 -5.23 -10.99
C ALA A 79 5.25 -6.05 -11.63
N ALA A 80 6.38 -6.23 -10.94
CA ALA A 80 7.38 -7.23 -11.29
C ALA A 80 7.08 -8.56 -10.57
N GLU A 81 7.05 -9.65 -11.33
CA GLU A 81 6.89 -11.02 -10.78
C GLU A 81 8.20 -11.57 -10.20
N SER A 82 9.35 -11.09 -10.70
CA SER A 82 10.67 -11.47 -10.23
C SER A 82 11.73 -10.43 -10.60
N TRP A 83 12.87 -10.50 -9.92
CA TRP A 83 14.03 -9.65 -10.24
C TRP A 83 15.34 -10.36 -9.95
N GLN A 84 16.40 -9.90 -10.61
CA GLN A 84 17.76 -10.38 -10.43
C GLN A 84 18.70 -9.19 -10.29
N ILE A 85 19.74 -9.36 -9.49
CA ILE A 85 20.78 -8.36 -9.27
C ILE A 85 22.10 -8.99 -9.65
N SER A 86 22.90 -8.30 -10.47
CA SER A 86 24.25 -8.76 -10.82
C SER A 86 25.17 -8.84 -9.59
N PRO A 87 26.20 -9.69 -9.59
CA PRO A 87 27.10 -9.85 -8.44
C PRO A 87 27.79 -8.55 -7.99
N ASP A 88 28.03 -7.63 -8.93
CA ASP A 88 28.62 -6.32 -8.68
C ASP A 88 27.62 -5.28 -8.13
N GLY A 89 26.31 -5.65 -8.07
CA GLY A 89 25.25 -4.75 -7.60
C GLY A 89 24.92 -3.59 -8.53
N LEU A 90 25.39 -3.63 -9.79
CA LEU A 90 25.21 -2.53 -10.75
C LEU A 90 24.07 -2.73 -11.72
N LEU A 91 23.59 -3.95 -11.91
CA LEU A 91 22.57 -4.27 -12.88
C LEU A 91 21.39 -4.97 -12.22
N TYR A 92 20.20 -4.38 -12.36
CA TYR A 92 18.94 -4.90 -11.85
C TYR A 92 18.03 -5.23 -13.02
N THR A 93 17.63 -6.50 -13.15
CA THR A 93 16.72 -6.97 -14.21
C THR A 93 15.40 -7.38 -13.59
N PHE A 94 14.29 -6.77 -14.01
CA PHE A 94 12.94 -7.04 -13.53
C PHE A 94 12.14 -7.71 -14.64
N LYS A 95 11.46 -8.82 -14.31
CA LYS A 95 10.44 -9.45 -15.15
C LYS A 95 9.08 -8.95 -14.71
N LEU A 96 8.35 -8.34 -15.64
CA LEU A 96 7.04 -7.76 -15.37
C LEU A 96 5.93 -8.79 -15.59
N ARG A 97 4.89 -8.70 -14.78
CA ARG A 97 3.63 -9.42 -15.00
C ARG A 97 2.99 -8.94 -16.31
N LYS A 98 2.27 -9.84 -16.96
CA LYS A 98 1.59 -9.56 -18.24
C LYS A 98 0.13 -9.11 -18.08
N ASP A 99 -0.41 -9.26 -16.89
CA ASP A 99 -1.81 -9.03 -16.55
C ASP A 99 -2.05 -7.69 -15.83
N VAL A 100 -1.01 -6.88 -15.63
CA VAL A 100 -1.14 -5.57 -14.99
C VAL A 100 -1.58 -4.54 -16.02
N VAL A 101 -2.65 -3.82 -15.67
CA VAL A 101 -3.16 -2.72 -16.49
C VAL A 101 -3.34 -1.45 -15.64
N PHE A 102 -3.20 -0.31 -16.27
CA PHE A 102 -3.53 0.97 -15.65
C PHE A 102 -5.05 1.18 -15.54
N HIS A 103 -5.46 2.14 -14.73
CA HIS A 103 -6.88 2.51 -14.58
C HIS A 103 -7.52 3.01 -15.89
N ASP A 104 -6.71 3.51 -16.83
CA ASP A 104 -7.13 3.90 -18.19
C ASP A 104 -7.22 2.70 -19.16
N GLY A 105 -6.90 1.51 -18.70
CA GLY A 105 -6.97 0.25 -19.47
C GLY A 105 -5.73 -0.05 -20.30
N THR A 106 -4.72 0.83 -20.33
CA THR A 106 -3.45 0.56 -21.03
C THR A 106 -2.57 -0.42 -20.22
N ALA A 107 -1.70 -1.16 -20.91
CA ALA A 107 -0.83 -2.14 -20.24
C ALA A 107 0.28 -1.47 -19.42
N VAL A 108 0.64 -2.11 -18.31
CA VAL A 108 1.86 -1.77 -17.55
C VAL A 108 3.00 -2.63 -18.11
N ASP A 109 3.82 -2.03 -18.94
CA ASP A 109 4.93 -2.68 -19.62
C ASP A 109 6.29 -2.06 -19.26
N ALA A 110 7.36 -2.60 -19.83
CA ALA A 110 8.72 -2.11 -19.61
C ALA A 110 8.91 -0.66 -20.07
N ALA A 111 8.17 -0.23 -21.12
CA ALA A 111 8.21 1.15 -21.59
C ALA A 111 7.58 2.11 -20.57
N ALA A 112 6.50 1.71 -19.91
CA ALA A 112 5.87 2.51 -18.85
C ALA A 112 6.78 2.63 -17.61
N VAL A 113 7.50 1.57 -17.24
CA VAL A 113 8.50 1.63 -16.16
C VAL A 113 9.64 2.57 -16.50
N LYS A 114 10.21 2.41 -17.69
CA LYS A 114 11.28 3.30 -18.19
C LYS A 114 10.81 4.76 -18.20
N PHE A 115 9.66 5.03 -18.79
CA PHE A 115 9.04 6.36 -18.84
C PHE A 115 8.92 6.98 -17.44
N SER A 116 8.52 6.18 -16.46
CA SER A 116 8.32 6.63 -15.07
C SER A 116 9.63 7.06 -14.41
N ILE A 117 10.70 6.27 -14.60
CA ILE A 117 12.02 6.59 -14.05
C ILE A 117 12.63 7.78 -14.80
N ASP A 118 12.56 7.80 -16.13
CA ASP A 118 13.06 8.92 -16.94
C ASP A 118 12.36 10.23 -16.54
N ARG A 119 11.05 10.20 -16.30
CA ARG A 119 10.29 11.35 -15.82
C ARG A 119 10.74 11.83 -14.43
N ILE A 120 11.06 10.93 -13.50
CA ILE A 120 11.63 11.32 -12.19
C ILE A 120 12.98 12.01 -12.38
N MET A 121 13.80 11.52 -13.29
CA MET A 121 15.16 12.01 -13.51
C MET A 121 15.19 13.31 -14.35
N ASP A 122 14.16 13.59 -15.14
CA ASP A 122 14.06 14.79 -15.97
C ASP A 122 13.97 16.04 -15.08
N PRO A 123 14.92 17.01 -15.23
CA PRO A 123 14.88 18.27 -14.50
C PRO A 123 13.59 19.06 -14.71
N ALA A 124 12.97 18.96 -15.89
CA ALA A 124 11.73 19.67 -16.22
C ALA A 124 10.54 19.18 -15.38
N THR A 125 10.54 17.93 -14.93
CA THR A 125 9.51 17.38 -14.03
C THR A 125 9.56 18.01 -12.65
N ARG A 126 10.73 18.53 -12.21
CA ARG A 126 10.93 19.05 -10.85
C ARG A 126 10.55 18.03 -9.77
N SER A 127 10.85 16.76 -10.02
CA SER A 127 10.51 15.69 -9.10
C SER A 127 11.23 15.84 -7.76
N SER A 128 10.47 15.75 -6.66
CA SER A 128 11.03 15.69 -5.31
C SER A 128 11.82 14.40 -5.04
N MET A 129 11.65 13.39 -5.89
CA MET A 129 12.32 12.10 -5.78
C MET A 129 13.64 12.02 -6.55
N ARG A 130 13.98 13.01 -7.36
CA ARG A 130 15.10 12.96 -8.31
C ARG A 130 16.43 12.59 -7.66
N THR A 131 16.73 13.13 -6.50
CA THR A 131 18.02 12.87 -5.79
C THR A 131 18.18 11.40 -5.41
N PHE A 132 17.09 10.66 -5.17
CA PHE A 132 17.14 9.25 -4.86
C PHE A 132 17.44 8.36 -6.09
N TYR A 133 17.33 8.91 -7.30
CA TYR A 133 17.58 8.21 -8.56
C TYR A 133 18.90 8.63 -9.23
N GLU A 134 19.71 9.49 -8.61
CA GLU A 134 20.98 9.97 -9.19
C GLU A 134 22.00 8.86 -9.45
N SER A 135 21.93 7.76 -8.70
CA SER A 135 22.75 6.57 -8.95
C SER A 135 22.34 5.79 -10.20
N VAL A 136 21.16 6.02 -10.75
CA VAL A 136 20.70 5.37 -12.00
C VAL A 136 21.52 5.94 -13.17
N HIS A 137 22.12 5.03 -13.94
CA HIS A 137 22.85 5.37 -15.17
C HIS A 137 21.93 5.30 -16.38
N SER A 138 21.24 4.18 -16.55
CA SER A 138 20.31 3.96 -17.65
C SER A 138 19.17 3.02 -17.26
N VAL A 139 18.05 3.13 -17.98
CA VAL A 139 16.94 2.19 -17.94
C VAL A 139 16.69 1.70 -19.34
N GLU A 140 16.74 0.40 -19.54
CA GLU A 140 16.59 -0.26 -20.84
C GLU A 140 15.41 -1.21 -20.84
N THR A 141 14.67 -1.24 -21.95
CA THR A 141 13.59 -2.20 -22.20
C THR A 141 14.13 -3.28 -23.09
N LEU A 142 14.36 -4.49 -22.56
CA LEU A 142 14.88 -5.62 -23.35
C LEU A 142 13.78 -6.26 -24.20
N ASP A 143 12.57 -6.30 -23.65
CA ASP A 143 11.33 -6.72 -24.29
C ASP A 143 10.15 -6.05 -23.57
N PRO A 144 8.89 -6.21 -24.03
CA PRO A 144 7.73 -5.55 -23.39
C PRO A 144 7.55 -5.87 -21.89
N HIS A 145 8.13 -6.97 -21.39
CA HIS A 145 7.99 -7.42 -20.00
C HIS A 145 9.32 -7.57 -19.28
N THR A 146 10.41 -7.01 -19.83
CA THR A 146 11.71 -7.03 -19.17
C THR A 146 12.32 -5.65 -19.18
N VAL A 147 12.50 -5.09 -18.00
CA VAL A 147 13.22 -3.82 -17.81
C VAL A 147 14.52 -4.05 -17.06
N GLN A 148 15.56 -3.37 -17.49
CA GLN A 148 16.88 -3.42 -16.90
C GLN A 148 17.30 -2.03 -16.43
N ILE A 149 17.71 -1.92 -15.16
CA ILE A 149 18.19 -0.68 -14.54
C ILE A 149 19.67 -0.85 -14.27
N ARG A 150 20.49 -0.01 -14.86
CA ARG A 150 21.94 0.05 -14.63
C ARG A 150 22.27 1.20 -13.70
N LEU A 151 23.12 0.96 -12.72
CA LEU A 151 23.61 1.96 -11.77
C LEU A 151 25.03 2.42 -12.13
N LYS A 152 25.37 3.65 -11.72
CA LYS A 152 26.73 4.22 -11.78
C LYS A 152 27.63 3.65 -10.68
N GLN A 153 27.03 3.30 -9.55
CA GLN A 153 27.67 2.70 -8.37
C GLN A 153 26.63 1.87 -7.60
N PRO A 154 27.05 0.88 -6.81
CA PRO A 154 26.11 0.08 -6.03
C PRO A 154 25.28 0.97 -5.08
N TYR A 155 23.96 0.72 -5.05
CA TYR A 155 23.01 1.47 -4.22
C TYR A 155 22.01 0.53 -3.56
N ALA A 156 22.31 0.12 -2.34
CA ALA A 156 21.53 -0.88 -1.61
C ALA A 156 20.05 -0.47 -1.39
N PHE A 157 19.75 0.83 -1.43
CA PHE A 157 18.41 1.35 -1.18
C PHE A 157 17.51 1.36 -2.44
N LEU A 158 18.02 0.97 -3.62
CA LEU A 158 17.27 1.03 -4.87
C LEU A 158 15.96 0.24 -4.81
N LEU A 159 15.96 -0.98 -4.26
CA LEU A 159 14.73 -1.78 -4.17
C LEU A 159 13.64 -1.10 -3.34
N HIS A 160 14.01 -0.40 -2.26
CA HIS A 160 13.05 0.40 -1.48
C HIS A 160 12.47 1.54 -2.30
N MET A 161 13.29 2.16 -3.16
CA MET A 161 12.85 3.24 -4.02
C MET A 161 11.94 2.76 -5.16
N LEU A 162 12.02 1.50 -5.55
CA LEU A 162 11.20 0.90 -6.60
C LEU A 162 9.92 0.22 -6.06
N ALA A 163 9.77 0.16 -4.75
CA ALA A 163 8.57 -0.32 -4.11
C ALA A 163 7.58 0.83 -3.88
N ALA A 164 6.28 0.58 -4.10
CA ALA A 164 5.21 1.54 -3.80
C ALA A 164 5.01 1.66 -2.28
N TYR A 165 6.02 2.16 -1.57
CA TYR A 165 6.01 2.29 -0.12
C TYR A 165 6.69 3.60 0.32
N ARG A 166 6.02 4.39 1.16
CA ARG A 166 6.45 5.64 1.83
C ARG A 166 6.94 6.81 0.96
N MET A 167 7.89 6.64 0.09
CA MET A 167 8.34 7.67 -0.87
C MET A 167 8.24 7.08 -2.27
N GLY A 168 7.22 6.23 -2.42
CA GLY A 168 7.14 5.14 -3.35
C GLY A 168 7.09 5.54 -4.79
N PHE A 169 7.91 4.84 -5.55
CA PHE A 169 7.80 4.77 -6.99
C PHE A 169 6.40 4.29 -7.39
N VAL A 170 5.70 5.11 -8.11
CA VAL A 170 4.46 4.75 -8.78
C VAL A 170 4.72 4.68 -10.27
N ILE A 171 4.44 3.54 -10.88
CA ILE A 171 4.49 3.44 -12.34
C ILE A 171 3.39 4.32 -12.91
N SER A 172 3.76 5.30 -13.72
CA SER A 172 2.83 6.26 -14.34
C SER A 172 2.38 5.79 -15.71
N SER A 173 1.09 5.99 -16.03
CA SER A 173 0.59 5.80 -17.39
C SER A 173 1.20 6.83 -18.34
N PRO A 174 1.96 6.40 -19.36
CA PRO A 174 2.45 7.31 -20.41
C PRO A 174 1.30 7.99 -21.13
N THR A 175 0.22 7.26 -21.41
CA THR A 175 -0.97 7.75 -22.10
C THR A 175 -1.65 8.88 -21.34
N ALA A 176 -1.91 8.68 -20.04
CA ALA A 176 -2.50 9.72 -19.20
C ALA A 176 -1.54 10.92 -19.03
N THR A 177 -0.23 10.67 -18.93
CA THR A 177 0.76 11.74 -18.76
C THR A 177 0.90 12.60 -20.02
N GLN A 178 0.76 12.02 -21.21
CA GLN A 178 0.77 12.77 -22.47
C GLN A 178 -0.52 13.56 -22.69
N LYS A 179 -1.66 13.02 -22.27
CA LYS A 179 -2.99 13.63 -22.46
C LYS A 179 -3.28 14.75 -21.48
N TYR A 180 -2.79 14.65 -20.24
CA TYR A 180 -3.09 15.57 -19.15
C TYR A 180 -1.83 16.26 -18.62
N THR A 181 -1.99 17.53 -18.24
CA THR A 181 -0.91 18.35 -17.69
C THR A 181 -0.59 17.97 -16.24
N VAL A 182 0.56 18.44 -15.74
CA VAL A 182 0.88 18.37 -14.30
C VAL A 182 -0.20 19.07 -13.48
N GLN A 183 -0.72 20.20 -13.97
CA GLN A 183 -1.76 20.97 -13.29
C GLN A 183 -3.07 20.18 -13.18
N ASP A 184 -3.48 19.42 -14.21
CA ASP A 184 -4.67 18.55 -14.14
C ASP A 184 -4.53 17.52 -12.99
N ARG A 185 -3.33 16.93 -12.84
CA ARG A 185 -3.03 15.98 -11.74
C ARG A 185 -3.00 16.68 -10.39
N GLN A 186 -2.39 17.85 -10.31
CA GLN A 186 -2.32 18.65 -9.07
C GLN A 186 -3.70 19.13 -8.61
N GLN A 187 -4.64 19.29 -9.54
CA GLN A 187 -6.03 19.63 -9.24
C GLN A 187 -6.92 18.40 -9.01
N GLY A 188 -6.36 17.19 -9.14
CA GLY A 188 -7.07 15.94 -8.87
C GLY A 188 -8.13 15.61 -9.91
N LYS A 189 -7.92 15.98 -11.17
CA LYS A 189 -8.78 15.53 -12.26
C LYS A 189 -8.69 13.99 -12.34
N PRO A 190 -9.80 13.24 -12.16
CA PRO A 190 -9.74 11.80 -12.02
C PRO A 190 -9.01 11.07 -13.15
N ASP A 191 -9.31 11.44 -14.40
CA ASP A 191 -8.67 10.85 -15.59
C ASP A 191 -7.18 11.20 -15.75
N ALA A 192 -6.69 12.19 -15.01
CA ALA A 192 -5.28 12.58 -15.01
C ALA A 192 -4.47 11.86 -13.94
N VAL A 193 -5.13 11.35 -12.88
CA VAL A 193 -4.50 10.64 -11.76
C VAL A 193 -4.68 9.14 -11.98
N VAL A 194 -3.88 8.59 -12.88
CA VAL A 194 -3.95 7.21 -13.35
C VAL A 194 -2.78 6.40 -12.79
N GLY A 195 -3.11 5.35 -12.08
CA GLY A 195 -2.17 4.34 -11.58
C GLY A 195 -2.61 2.93 -11.95
N CYS A 196 -2.03 1.94 -11.30
CA CYS A 196 -2.29 0.51 -11.49
C CYS A 196 -2.62 -0.20 -10.16
N GLY A 197 -2.95 0.57 -9.13
CA GLY A 197 -3.28 0.07 -7.80
C GLY A 197 -4.72 -0.44 -7.68
N PRO A 198 -5.08 -0.92 -6.46
CA PRO A 198 -6.39 -1.53 -6.20
C PRO A 198 -7.57 -0.56 -6.27
N PHE A 199 -7.32 0.73 -6.17
CA PHE A 199 -8.37 1.75 -6.21
C PHE A 199 -8.05 2.83 -7.25
N LYS A 200 -9.07 3.41 -7.87
CA LYS A 200 -8.99 4.53 -8.80
C LYS A 200 -9.65 5.78 -8.23
N LEU A 201 -9.08 6.95 -8.49
CA LEU A 201 -9.65 8.23 -8.07
C LEU A 201 -11.01 8.45 -8.73
N VAL A 202 -11.98 8.87 -7.92
CA VAL A 202 -13.33 9.28 -8.37
C VAL A 202 -13.51 10.78 -8.19
N GLU A 203 -13.12 11.30 -7.02
CA GLU A 203 -13.33 12.68 -6.65
C GLU A 203 -12.27 13.13 -5.65
N TRP A 204 -11.87 14.37 -5.75
CA TRP A 204 -11.09 15.04 -4.73
C TRP A 204 -11.57 16.48 -4.57
N VAL A 205 -12.08 16.78 -3.39
CA VAL A 205 -12.46 18.14 -2.96
C VAL A 205 -11.44 18.60 -1.94
N LYS A 206 -10.57 19.51 -2.36
CA LYS A 206 -9.46 20.00 -1.55
C LYS A 206 -9.96 20.57 -0.21
N GLY A 207 -9.30 20.20 0.89
CA GLY A 207 -9.69 20.58 2.24
C GLY A 207 -10.90 19.84 2.81
N SER A 208 -11.52 18.95 2.04
CA SER A 208 -12.73 18.22 2.45
C SER A 208 -12.52 16.71 2.40
N HIS A 209 -12.44 16.13 1.21
CA HIS A 209 -12.38 14.68 1.08
C HIS A 209 -11.79 14.22 -0.26
N LEU A 210 -11.39 12.96 -0.28
CA LEU A 210 -10.97 12.22 -1.48
C LEU A 210 -11.70 10.88 -1.51
N VAL A 211 -12.25 10.52 -2.68
CA VAL A 211 -12.99 9.28 -2.90
C VAL A 211 -12.30 8.43 -3.95
N MET A 212 -12.10 7.18 -3.61
CA MET A 212 -11.53 6.16 -4.51
C MET A 212 -12.46 4.96 -4.58
N ASP A 213 -12.73 4.47 -5.79
CA ASP A 213 -13.49 3.26 -6.04
C ASP A 213 -12.59 2.09 -6.39
N ARG A 214 -13.05 0.89 -6.06
CA ARG A 214 -12.38 -0.35 -6.43
C ARG A 214 -12.09 -0.39 -7.92
N PHE A 215 -10.89 -0.87 -8.25
CA PHE A 215 -10.51 -1.19 -9.63
C PHE A 215 -10.69 -2.70 -9.86
N ASP A 216 -11.73 -3.07 -10.60
CA ASP A 216 -12.10 -4.48 -10.80
C ASP A 216 -11.06 -5.29 -11.60
N LYS A 217 -10.14 -4.61 -12.33
CA LYS A 217 -9.05 -5.24 -13.07
C LYS A 217 -7.73 -5.23 -12.31
N TYR A 218 -7.77 -5.05 -10.98
CA TYR A 218 -6.56 -5.13 -10.18
C TYR A 218 -5.95 -6.53 -10.27
N PHE A 219 -4.64 -6.60 -10.45
CA PHE A 219 -3.92 -7.82 -10.80
C PHE A 219 -3.77 -8.83 -9.65
N GLU A 220 -4.00 -8.45 -8.40
CA GLU A 220 -3.98 -9.38 -7.28
C GLU A 220 -5.36 -10.05 -7.13
N PRO A 221 -5.43 -11.40 -7.29
CA PRO A 221 -6.70 -12.10 -7.28
C PRO A 221 -7.46 -11.89 -5.97
N GLY A 222 -8.73 -11.53 -6.10
CA GLY A 222 -9.62 -11.36 -4.94
C GLY A 222 -9.46 -10.06 -4.17
N LEU A 223 -8.54 -9.18 -4.55
CA LEU A 223 -8.36 -7.86 -3.95
C LEU A 223 -8.86 -6.74 -4.90
N PRO A 224 -9.17 -5.57 -4.36
CA PRO A 224 -9.37 -5.27 -2.94
C PRO A 224 -10.72 -5.83 -2.43
N TYR A 225 -10.84 -5.98 -1.10
CA TYR A 225 -12.11 -6.41 -0.49
C TYR A 225 -13.17 -5.31 -0.49
N LEU A 226 -12.76 -4.05 -0.30
CA LEU A 226 -13.65 -2.88 -0.23
C LEU A 226 -14.09 -2.44 -1.63
N ASN A 227 -15.31 -1.88 -1.72
CA ASN A 227 -15.79 -1.22 -2.94
C ASN A 227 -15.30 0.21 -3.06
N ARG A 228 -15.10 0.90 -1.93
CA ARG A 228 -14.77 2.32 -1.88
C ARG A 228 -13.93 2.65 -0.65
N VAL A 229 -13.05 3.63 -0.79
CA VAL A 229 -12.36 4.30 0.31
C VAL A 229 -12.65 5.80 0.21
N THR A 230 -13.12 6.38 1.31
CA THR A 230 -13.34 7.83 1.42
C THR A 230 -12.41 8.38 2.50
N ILE A 231 -11.48 9.23 2.13
CA ILE A 231 -10.59 9.94 3.06
C ILE A 231 -11.22 11.30 3.34
N ARG A 232 -11.58 11.59 4.58
CA ARG A 232 -12.08 12.90 5.03
C ARG A 232 -10.97 13.65 5.74
N VAL A 233 -10.75 14.90 5.34
CA VAL A 233 -9.78 15.78 6.01
C VAL A 233 -10.42 16.36 7.26
N ILE A 234 -10.03 15.85 8.43
CA ILE A 234 -10.48 16.33 9.73
C ILE A 234 -9.24 16.60 10.58
N LYS A 235 -8.84 17.87 10.69
CA LYS A 235 -7.56 18.26 11.31
C LYS A 235 -7.55 18.12 12.82
N ASP A 236 -8.69 18.40 13.46
CA ASP A 236 -8.79 18.37 14.92
C ASP A 236 -9.03 16.95 15.44
N PRO A 237 -8.14 16.40 16.31
CA PRO A 237 -8.28 15.06 16.86
C PRO A 237 -9.56 14.82 17.68
N VAL A 238 -10.08 15.87 18.37
CA VAL A 238 -11.31 15.76 19.14
C VAL A 238 -12.50 15.57 18.19
N THR A 239 -12.50 16.32 17.09
CA THR A 239 -13.51 16.18 16.03
C THR A 239 -13.42 14.83 15.34
N GLN A 240 -12.21 14.29 15.07
CA GLN A 240 -12.04 12.93 14.54
C GLN A 240 -12.67 11.89 15.47
N LEU A 241 -12.42 12.01 16.78
CA LEU A 241 -12.98 11.09 17.77
C LEU A 241 -14.50 11.21 17.86
N ALA A 242 -15.05 12.42 17.80
CA ALA A 242 -16.51 12.63 17.79
C ALA A 242 -17.16 12.00 16.55
N ALA A 243 -16.58 12.20 15.36
CA ALA A 243 -17.04 11.59 14.12
C ALA A 243 -16.95 10.06 14.14
N PHE A 244 -15.89 9.49 14.73
CA PHE A 244 -15.76 8.05 14.91
C PHE A 244 -16.85 7.49 15.85
N LYS A 245 -17.12 8.15 16.97
CA LYS A 245 -18.19 7.76 17.90
C LYS A 245 -19.59 7.84 17.28
N ALA A 246 -19.81 8.85 16.43
CA ALA A 246 -21.05 9.01 15.68
C ALA A 246 -21.22 7.98 14.54
N GLY A 247 -20.18 7.17 14.26
CA GLY A 247 -20.18 6.23 13.14
C GLY A 247 -20.07 6.90 11.77
N GLU A 248 -19.60 8.15 11.71
CA GLU A 248 -19.35 8.87 10.46
C GLU A 248 -18.00 8.49 9.85
N ILE A 249 -17.06 7.98 10.66
CA ILE A 249 -15.71 7.53 10.33
C ILE A 249 -15.54 6.11 10.85
N ASP A 250 -14.85 5.27 10.09
CA ASP A 250 -14.57 3.87 10.40
C ASP A 250 -13.13 3.67 10.89
N PHE A 251 -12.21 4.57 10.51
CA PHE A 251 -10.78 4.41 10.79
C PHE A 251 -10.08 5.76 11.00
N ILE A 252 -9.23 5.83 12.04
CA ILE A 252 -8.34 6.96 12.33
C ILE A 252 -6.91 6.41 12.33
N PRO A 253 -6.06 6.75 11.33
CA PRO A 253 -4.72 6.16 11.18
C PRO A 253 -3.72 6.63 12.23
N ASP A 254 -3.76 7.91 12.60
CA ASP A 254 -2.77 8.55 13.49
C ASP A 254 -3.45 9.01 14.78
N PHE A 255 -3.83 8.05 15.62
CA PHE A 255 -4.50 8.34 16.88
C PHE A 255 -3.48 8.52 18.02
N SER A 256 -3.58 9.63 18.75
CA SER A 256 -2.68 9.88 19.89
C SER A 256 -2.91 8.85 21.02
N PRO A 257 -1.84 8.23 21.55
CA PRO A 257 -1.93 7.33 22.69
C PRO A 257 -2.63 7.95 23.91
N ASP A 258 -2.53 9.26 24.11
CA ASP A 258 -3.13 10.00 25.24
C ASP A 258 -4.66 9.90 25.29
N HIS A 259 -5.29 9.59 24.16
CA HIS A 259 -6.74 9.44 24.05
C HIS A 259 -7.24 8.00 24.06
N LEU A 260 -6.34 7.00 24.13
CA LEU A 260 -6.70 5.59 24.03
C LEU A 260 -7.62 5.12 25.14
N ASP A 261 -7.34 5.49 26.40
CA ASP A 261 -8.16 5.06 27.54
C ASP A 261 -9.56 5.66 27.48
N THR A 262 -9.66 6.93 27.07
CA THR A 262 -10.95 7.60 26.85
C THR A 262 -11.72 6.93 25.71
N LEU A 263 -11.05 6.56 24.60
CA LEU A 263 -11.67 5.87 23.49
C LEU A 263 -12.19 4.48 23.89
N LYS A 264 -11.38 3.69 24.59
CA LYS A 264 -11.77 2.35 25.09
C LYS A 264 -12.97 2.40 26.03
N ALA A 265 -12.96 3.35 26.97
CA ALA A 265 -14.05 3.52 27.92
C ALA A 265 -15.38 3.92 27.24
N GLN A 266 -15.29 4.76 26.21
CA GLN A 266 -16.47 5.32 25.54
C GLN A 266 -16.92 4.53 24.31
N ASN A 267 -16.04 3.70 23.75
CA ASN A 267 -16.33 2.84 22.60
C ASN A 267 -15.68 1.45 22.75
N PRO A 268 -16.28 0.54 23.56
CA PRO A 268 -15.72 -0.77 23.83
C PRO A 268 -15.55 -1.67 22.58
N ARG A 269 -16.22 -1.33 21.48
CA ARG A 269 -16.13 -2.06 20.19
C ARG A 269 -14.97 -1.57 19.32
N ALA A 270 -14.32 -0.45 19.67
CA ALA A 270 -13.18 0.06 18.91
C ALA A 270 -12.00 -0.92 18.99
N GLN A 271 -11.52 -1.32 17.83
CA GLN A 271 -10.30 -2.12 17.71
C GLN A 271 -9.10 -1.17 17.60
N ILE A 272 -8.10 -1.41 18.44
CA ILE A 272 -6.86 -0.65 18.43
C ILE A 272 -5.79 -1.56 17.86
N MET A 273 -5.25 -1.16 16.71
CA MET A 273 -4.12 -1.84 16.10
C MET A 273 -2.84 -1.08 16.45
N THR A 274 -1.95 -1.73 17.19
CA THR A 274 -0.61 -1.22 17.48
C THR A 274 0.39 -2.06 16.69
N GLY A 275 1.15 -1.42 15.79
CA GLY A 275 2.28 -2.08 15.15
C GLY A 275 3.41 -2.28 16.17
N LYS A 276 3.98 -3.49 16.26
CA LYS A 276 5.18 -3.73 17.07
C LYS A 276 6.41 -3.01 16.54
N GLU A 277 6.38 -2.63 15.27
CA GLU A 277 7.46 -1.93 14.56
C GLU A 277 6.87 -0.94 13.58
N THR A 278 6.21 0.08 14.10
CA THR A 278 6.04 1.26 13.27
C THR A 278 7.39 1.98 13.29
N THR A 279 8.15 1.86 12.22
CA THR A 279 9.16 2.86 11.89
C THR A 279 8.44 4.17 11.55
N GLN A 280 7.59 4.60 12.43
CA GLN A 280 7.06 5.94 12.43
C GLN A 280 8.20 6.81 12.91
N TRP A 281 8.80 7.53 11.99
CA TRP A 281 9.58 8.70 12.33
C TRP A 281 8.59 9.74 12.86
N SER A 282 8.12 9.54 14.09
CA SER A 282 7.42 10.57 14.83
C SER A 282 8.47 11.55 15.31
N ARG A 283 8.79 12.55 14.51
CA ARG A 283 9.27 13.86 14.94
C ARG A 283 9.01 14.87 13.84
#